data_f0152ab14fbd771b5877d14e18916b8c
#
_entry.id   f0152ab14fbd771b5877d14e18916b8c
#
_cell.length_a   1.000
_cell.length_b   1.000
_cell.length_c   1.000
_cell.angle_alpha   90.00
_cell.angle_beta   90.00
_cell.angle_gamma   90.00
#
_symmetry.space_group_name_H-M   'P 1'
#
loop_
_entity.id
_entity.type
_entity.pdbx_description
1 polymer ?
#
loop_
_entity_poly.entity_id
_entity_poly.type
_entity_poly.pdbx_seq_one_letter_code
_entity_poly.pdbx_strand_id
1 'polypeptide(L)'
;MDPQLPIRSLDYTVVFARQMPAMREFYGTTLGFPLHKELGPQWVEFRVGSNILALTERGLSFDDPSPPVGVLSLQLAFRVSPGEVASCARTLQERGVSIVSGPTDQPWGHRTVFFRDPDGNVLEIYAEIEPPAA
;
A
#
# COMPACT_ATOMS: atom_id res chain seq x y z
N MET A 1 34.26 -13.30 8.68
CA MET A 1 33.80 -11.98 8.97
C MET A 1 32.35 -11.81 8.53
N ASP A 2 31.50 -11.30 9.39
CA ASP A 2 30.11 -11.16 9.09
C ASP A 2 29.73 -9.67 9.04
N PRO A 3 29.53 -9.12 7.82
CA PRO A 3 29.17 -7.73 7.70
C PRO A 3 27.70 -7.42 7.97
N GLN A 4 26.87 -8.43 8.17
CA GLN A 4 25.45 -8.19 8.34
C GLN A 4 25.11 -7.72 9.75
N LEU A 5 24.23 -6.75 9.83
CA LEU A 5 23.60 -6.34 11.07
C LEU A 5 22.60 -7.43 11.51
N PRO A 6 22.35 -7.58 12.81
CA PRO A 6 21.42 -8.61 13.32
C PRO A 6 19.94 -8.20 13.13
N ILE A 7 19.59 -7.79 11.94
CA ILE A 7 18.23 -7.39 11.59
C ILE A 7 17.39 -8.63 11.34
N ARG A 8 16.25 -8.74 12.00
CA ARG A 8 15.41 -9.94 11.94
C ARG A 8 14.37 -9.88 10.85
N SER A 9 13.79 -8.71 10.59
CA SER A 9 12.69 -8.61 9.65
C SER A 9 12.42 -7.16 9.29
N LEU A 10 11.68 -6.97 8.21
CA LEU A 10 11.01 -5.71 7.93
C LEU A 10 9.67 -5.77 8.66
N ASP A 11 9.47 -4.92 9.67
CA ASP A 11 8.38 -5.06 10.63
C ASP A 11 7.17 -4.18 10.29
N TYR A 12 7.41 -2.90 10.03
CA TYR A 12 6.34 -2.01 9.61
C TYR A 12 6.86 -0.98 8.62
N THR A 13 5.93 -0.42 7.86
CA THR A 13 6.21 0.61 6.86
C THR A 13 5.53 1.88 7.30
N VAL A 14 6.25 2.99 7.26
CA VAL A 14 5.68 4.30 7.59
C VAL A 14 5.49 5.09 6.30
N VAL A 15 4.27 5.52 6.06
CA VAL A 15 3.91 6.36 4.92
C VAL A 15 3.71 7.78 5.44
N PHE A 16 4.46 8.72 4.88
CA PHE A 16 4.35 10.13 5.27
C PHE A 16 3.22 10.76 4.47
N ALA A 17 2.07 10.89 5.13
CA ALA A 17 0.84 11.34 4.49
C ALA A 17 0.87 12.86 4.29
N ARG A 18 0.55 13.30 3.08
CA ARG A 18 0.41 14.72 2.75
C ARG A 18 -1.01 15.20 2.98
N GLN A 19 -1.98 14.29 2.86
CA GLN A 19 -3.39 14.56 3.12
C GLN A 19 -3.89 13.55 4.15
N MET A 20 -3.51 13.75 5.41
CA MET A 20 -3.74 12.77 6.48
C MET A 20 -5.20 12.32 6.61
N PRO A 21 -6.21 13.22 6.64
CA PRO A 21 -7.60 12.75 6.75
C PRO A 21 -8.02 11.87 5.58
N ALA A 22 -7.67 12.26 4.35
CA ALA A 22 -8.00 11.47 3.16
C ALA A 22 -7.25 10.13 3.14
N MET A 23 -6.01 10.11 3.58
CA MET A 23 -5.20 8.90 3.64
C MET A 23 -5.75 7.93 4.69
N ARG A 24 -6.13 8.43 5.88
CA ARG A 24 -6.77 7.60 6.91
C ARG A 24 -8.06 6.96 6.38
N GLU A 25 -8.89 7.76 5.73
CA GLU A 25 -10.14 7.27 5.16
C GLU A 25 -9.89 6.22 4.09
N PHE A 26 -8.90 6.46 3.24
CA PHE A 26 -8.59 5.55 2.15
C PHE A 26 -8.14 4.19 2.67
N TYR A 27 -7.14 4.15 3.55
CA TYR A 27 -6.59 2.88 4.04
C TYR A 27 -7.54 2.20 5.02
N GLY A 28 -8.19 2.95 5.88
CA GLY A 28 -9.07 2.38 6.89
C GLY A 28 -10.45 2.00 6.39
N THR A 29 -11.01 2.78 5.48
CA THR A 29 -12.38 2.58 5.00
C THR A 29 -12.42 2.04 3.58
N THR A 30 -11.75 2.70 2.64
CA THR A 30 -11.80 2.28 1.24
C THR A 30 -11.12 0.93 1.04
N LEU A 31 -9.93 0.73 1.58
CA LEU A 31 -9.27 -0.57 1.56
C LEU A 31 -9.72 -1.48 2.69
N GLY A 32 -10.24 -0.92 3.77
CA GLY A 32 -10.81 -1.70 4.85
C GLY A 32 -9.79 -2.34 5.79
N PHE A 33 -8.58 -1.79 5.91
CA PHE A 33 -7.59 -2.36 6.81
C PHE A 33 -7.98 -2.12 8.27
N PRO A 34 -7.89 -3.16 9.12
CA PRO A 34 -8.22 -3.00 10.54
C PRO A 34 -7.27 -2.02 11.23
N LEU A 35 -7.84 -1.16 12.05
CA LEU A 35 -7.05 -0.27 12.88
C LEU A 35 -6.28 -1.10 13.91
N HIS A 36 -4.97 -0.89 13.99
CA HIS A 36 -4.13 -1.57 14.97
C HIS A 36 -3.89 -0.69 16.21
N LYS A 37 -3.50 0.56 15.98
CA LYS A 37 -3.12 1.45 17.06
C LYS A 37 -3.19 2.89 16.57
N GLU A 38 -3.48 3.78 17.49
CA GLU A 38 -3.54 5.20 17.21
C GLU A 38 -2.82 5.95 18.34
N LEU A 39 -1.85 6.79 17.97
CA LEU A 39 -1.10 7.61 18.92
C LEU A 39 -1.37 9.07 18.59
N GLY A 40 -2.48 9.59 19.12
CA GLY A 40 -2.94 10.92 18.77
C GLY A 40 -3.47 10.99 17.34
N PRO A 41 -3.83 12.19 16.85
CA PRO A 41 -4.42 12.33 15.51
C PRO A 41 -3.42 12.23 14.37
N GLN A 42 -2.11 12.28 14.66
CA GLN A 42 -1.07 12.37 13.63
C GLN A 42 -0.35 11.04 13.35
N TRP A 43 -0.69 9.98 14.07
CA TRP A 43 -0.09 8.68 13.87
C TRP A 43 -1.16 7.61 14.00
N VAL A 44 -1.34 6.84 12.93
CA VAL A 44 -2.27 5.72 12.93
C VAL A 44 -1.62 4.50 12.31
N GLU A 45 -1.88 3.33 12.88
CA GLU A 45 -1.35 2.05 12.40
C GLU A 45 -2.50 1.15 11.98
N PHE A 46 -2.35 0.53 10.83
CA PHE A 46 -3.27 -0.48 10.33
C PHE A 46 -2.56 -1.81 10.24
N ARG A 47 -3.29 -2.87 10.51
CA ARG A 47 -2.77 -4.22 10.33
C ARG A 47 -3.04 -4.69 8.91
N VAL A 48 -1.99 -5.15 8.24
CA VAL A 48 -2.06 -5.68 6.88
C VAL A 48 -1.38 -7.04 6.89
N GLY A 49 -2.16 -8.11 7.01
CA GLY A 49 -1.60 -9.44 7.20
C GLY A 49 -0.74 -9.51 8.46
N SER A 50 0.52 -9.90 8.32
CA SER A 50 1.46 -9.98 9.43
C SER A 50 2.25 -8.67 9.61
N ASN A 51 1.97 -7.65 8.83
CA ASN A 51 2.70 -6.38 8.84
C ASN A 51 1.84 -5.25 9.37
N ILE A 52 2.51 -4.14 9.68
CA ILE A 52 1.87 -2.90 10.12
C ILE A 52 2.15 -1.84 9.06
N LEU A 53 1.12 -1.13 8.67
CA LEU A 53 1.21 0.04 7.81
C LEU A 53 0.83 1.26 8.66
N ALA A 54 1.79 2.16 8.86
CA ALA A 54 1.59 3.36 9.66
C ALA A 54 1.47 4.58 8.76
N LEU A 55 0.59 5.50 9.13
CA LEU A 55 0.48 6.80 8.50
C LEU A 55 0.84 7.88 9.51
N THR A 56 1.65 8.83 9.08
CA THR A 56 1.98 10.02 9.89
C THR A 56 2.23 11.20 8.95
N GLU A 57 2.04 12.41 9.46
CA GLU A 57 2.34 13.60 8.65
C GLU A 57 3.82 13.91 8.66
N ARG A 58 4.51 13.67 9.77
CA ARG A 58 5.92 14.00 9.93
C ARG A 58 6.59 12.98 10.81
N GLY A 59 7.90 12.86 10.64
CA GLY A 59 8.70 12.03 11.52
C GLY A 59 8.78 12.60 12.92
N LEU A 60 8.95 11.74 13.91
CA LEU A 60 9.04 12.12 15.32
C LEU A 60 10.44 12.60 15.68
N SER A 61 11.45 12.12 14.98
CA SER A 61 12.85 12.41 15.30
C SER A 61 13.59 13.17 14.20
N PHE A 62 12.88 13.58 13.17
CA PHE A 62 13.45 14.32 12.05
C PHE A 62 12.36 15.17 11.42
N ASP A 63 12.74 16.13 10.58
CA ASP A 63 11.83 17.17 10.10
C ASP A 63 11.91 17.37 8.58
N ASP A 64 12.17 16.31 7.86
CA ASP A 64 12.22 16.36 6.41
C ASP A 64 10.84 16.65 5.83
N PRO A 65 10.73 17.52 4.82
CA PRO A 65 9.43 17.76 4.20
C PRO A 65 9.01 16.61 3.32
N SER A 66 7.70 16.33 3.29
CA SER A 66 7.14 15.36 2.37
C SER A 66 7.12 15.90 0.94
N PRO A 67 7.19 15.01 -0.08
CA PRO A 67 6.96 15.44 -1.45
C PRO A 67 5.56 16.04 -1.61
N PRO A 68 5.32 16.89 -2.62
CA PRO A 68 3.98 17.41 -2.88
C PRO A 68 2.97 16.29 -3.17
N VAL A 69 1.69 16.59 -2.95
CA VAL A 69 0.59 15.68 -3.33
C VAL A 69 0.66 15.40 -4.83
N GLY A 70 0.43 14.15 -5.21
CA GLY A 70 0.48 13.72 -6.61
C GLY A 70 1.85 13.28 -7.09
N VAL A 71 2.89 13.52 -6.29
CA VAL A 71 4.24 13.07 -6.63
C VAL A 71 4.46 11.69 -6.02
N LEU A 72 4.90 10.76 -6.85
CA LEU A 72 5.16 9.40 -6.43
C LEU A 72 6.28 9.37 -5.38
N SER A 73 6.01 8.79 -4.22
CA SER A 73 7.02 8.65 -3.17
C SER A 73 7.26 7.20 -2.77
N LEU A 74 6.26 6.33 -2.96
CA LEU A 74 6.42 4.91 -2.67
C LEU A 74 5.43 4.09 -3.50
N GLN A 75 5.67 2.79 -3.52
CA GLN A 75 4.76 1.82 -4.09
C GLN A 75 4.58 0.69 -3.07
N LEU A 76 3.33 0.27 -2.88
CA LEU A 76 3.01 -0.87 -2.03
C LEU A 76 2.33 -1.93 -2.87
N ALA A 77 2.65 -3.19 -2.60
CA ALA A 77 2.05 -4.33 -3.29
C ALA A 77 1.36 -5.22 -2.26
N PHE A 78 0.09 -5.53 -2.52
CA PHE A 78 -0.73 -6.38 -1.64
C PHE A 78 -1.05 -7.67 -2.36
N ARG A 79 -0.81 -8.79 -1.69
CA ARG A 79 -1.03 -10.11 -2.28
C ARG A 79 -2.47 -10.58 -2.06
N VAL A 80 -3.04 -11.16 -3.10
CA VAL A 80 -4.32 -11.88 -3.05
C VAL A 80 -4.15 -13.19 -3.82
N SER A 81 -5.18 -14.04 -3.84
CA SER A 81 -5.17 -15.20 -4.72
C SER A 81 -5.56 -14.81 -6.14
N PRO A 82 -5.18 -15.63 -7.14
CA PRO A 82 -5.38 -15.28 -8.55
C PRO A 82 -6.82 -14.91 -8.91
N GLY A 83 -7.79 -15.62 -8.37
CA GLY A 83 -9.21 -15.34 -8.66
C GLY A 83 -9.72 -14.07 -8.01
N GLU A 84 -8.96 -13.48 -7.08
CA GLU A 84 -9.41 -12.30 -6.35
C GLU A 84 -8.96 -10.98 -6.97
N VAL A 85 -8.06 -11.02 -7.94
CA VAL A 85 -7.54 -9.78 -8.54
C VAL A 85 -8.67 -9.01 -9.25
N ALA A 86 -9.45 -9.69 -10.07
CA ALA A 86 -10.55 -9.05 -10.79
C ALA A 86 -11.65 -8.57 -9.84
N SER A 87 -11.97 -9.33 -8.81
CA SER A 87 -12.99 -8.92 -7.84
C SER A 87 -12.53 -7.73 -7.00
N CYS A 88 -11.24 -7.68 -6.66
CA CYS A 88 -10.67 -6.50 -6.00
C CYS A 88 -10.78 -5.26 -6.87
N ALA A 89 -10.47 -5.38 -8.17
CA ALA A 89 -10.59 -4.26 -9.10
C ALA A 89 -12.03 -3.74 -9.15
N ARG A 90 -13.01 -4.64 -9.23
CA ARG A 90 -14.42 -4.23 -9.22
C ARG A 90 -14.81 -3.53 -7.93
N THR A 91 -14.40 -4.08 -6.79
CA THR A 91 -14.70 -3.48 -5.50
C THR A 91 -14.09 -2.10 -5.37
N LEU A 92 -12.85 -1.92 -5.81
CA LEU A 92 -12.22 -0.61 -5.80
C LEU A 92 -12.99 0.40 -6.65
N GLN A 93 -13.40 0.00 -7.85
CA GLN A 93 -14.20 0.87 -8.73
C GLN A 93 -15.55 1.23 -8.10
N GLU A 94 -16.21 0.29 -7.46
CA GLU A 94 -17.46 0.52 -6.76
C GLU A 94 -17.28 1.51 -5.59
N ARG A 95 -16.09 1.56 -5.02
CA ARG A 95 -15.75 2.48 -3.93
C ARG A 95 -15.14 3.79 -4.43
N GLY A 96 -15.21 4.05 -5.73
CA GLY A 96 -14.77 5.30 -6.32
C GLY A 96 -13.29 5.41 -6.60
N VAL A 97 -12.56 4.30 -6.57
CA VAL A 97 -11.13 4.30 -6.88
C VAL A 97 -10.93 4.11 -8.38
N SER A 98 -10.17 4.99 -9.00
CA SER A 98 -9.82 4.86 -10.41
C SER A 98 -8.69 3.84 -10.58
N ILE A 99 -8.88 2.91 -11.49
CA ILE A 99 -7.85 1.92 -11.81
C ILE A 99 -6.87 2.54 -12.81
N VAL A 100 -5.58 2.48 -12.47
CA VAL A 100 -4.52 2.98 -13.36
C VAL A 100 -4.27 1.98 -14.50
N SER A 101 -4.21 0.69 -14.15
CA SER A 101 -3.86 -0.35 -15.10
C SER A 101 -4.32 -1.71 -14.60
N GLY A 102 -4.79 -2.56 -15.50
CA GLY A 102 -5.17 -3.94 -15.19
C GLY A 102 -6.66 -4.13 -14.93
N PRO A 103 -7.06 -5.35 -14.57
CA PRO A 103 -6.24 -6.55 -14.35
C PRO A 103 -5.47 -7.03 -15.58
N THR A 104 -4.22 -7.37 -15.38
CA THR A 104 -3.32 -7.80 -16.45
C THR A 104 -2.46 -8.96 -15.98
N ASP A 105 -2.31 -9.98 -16.81
CA ASP A 105 -1.38 -11.06 -16.57
C ASP A 105 -0.02 -10.66 -17.13
N GLN A 106 0.93 -10.46 -16.25
CA GLN A 106 2.26 -9.98 -16.60
C GLN A 106 3.18 -11.12 -17.00
N PRO A 107 4.13 -10.88 -17.90
CA PRO A 107 5.02 -11.94 -18.37
C PRO A 107 5.90 -12.57 -17.29
N TRP A 108 6.09 -11.89 -16.16
CA TRP A 108 6.89 -12.43 -15.05
C TRP A 108 6.10 -13.29 -14.08
N GLY A 109 4.82 -13.60 -14.36
CA GLY A 109 4.05 -14.52 -13.53
C GLY A 109 3.22 -13.86 -12.47
N HIS A 110 2.86 -12.61 -12.64
CA HIS A 110 1.92 -11.89 -11.76
C HIS A 110 0.66 -11.49 -12.51
N ARG A 111 -0.48 -11.59 -11.85
CA ARG A 111 -1.71 -10.93 -12.27
C ARG A 111 -1.85 -9.69 -11.41
N THR A 112 -1.96 -8.51 -12.04
CA THR A 112 -1.83 -7.24 -11.34
C THR A 112 -2.96 -6.28 -11.66
N VAL A 113 -3.29 -5.45 -10.67
CA VAL A 113 -4.08 -4.25 -10.87
C VAL A 113 -3.41 -3.11 -10.09
N PHE A 114 -3.28 -1.95 -10.74
CA PHE A 114 -2.63 -0.78 -10.16
C PHE A 114 -3.65 0.34 -9.95
N PHE A 115 -3.51 1.04 -8.85
CA PHE A 115 -4.34 2.19 -8.50
C PHE A 115 -3.52 3.14 -7.62
N ARG A 116 -4.11 4.26 -7.21
CA ARG A 116 -3.39 5.25 -6.41
C ARG A 116 -4.15 5.57 -5.13
N ASP A 117 -3.39 5.91 -4.08
CA ASP A 117 -3.99 6.49 -2.90
C ASP A 117 -4.19 8.00 -3.10
N PRO A 118 -4.84 8.71 -2.15
CA PRO A 118 -5.10 10.15 -2.31
C PRO A 118 -3.87 11.01 -2.47
N ASP A 119 -2.72 10.58 -1.95
CA ASP A 119 -1.47 11.30 -2.08
C ASP A 119 -0.75 11.03 -3.41
N GLY A 120 -1.26 10.11 -4.22
CA GLY A 120 -0.68 9.78 -5.52
C GLY A 120 0.30 8.63 -5.50
N ASN A 121 0.46 7.94 -4.39
CA ASN A 121 1.32 6.77 -4.31
C ASN A 121 0.70 5.63 -5.14
N VAL A 122 1.56 4.85 -5.78
CA VAL A 122 1.11 3.71 -6.58
C VAL A 122 0.91 2.50 -5.68
N LEU A 123 -0.26 1.91 -5.78
CA LEU A 123 -0.60 0.69 -5.06
C LEU A 123 -0.88 -0.41 -6.06
N GLU A 124 -0.50 -1.62 -5.69
CA GLU A 124 -0.68 -2.79 -6.53
C GLU A 124 -1.36 -3.89 -5.73
N ILE A 125 -2.39 -4.49 -6.32
CA ILE A 125 -2.92 -5.76 -5.85
C ILE A 125 -2.45 -6.80 -6.85
N TYR A 126 -1.82 -7.87 -6.37
CA TYR A 126 -1.26 -8.87 -7.25
C TYR A 126 -1.48 -10.28 -6.72
N ALA A 127 -1.44 -11.22 -7.62
CA ALA A 127 -1.41 -12.65 -7.30
C ALA A 127 -0.32 -13.31 -8.13
N GLU A 128 0.29 -14.35 -7.58
CA GLU A 128 1.20 -15.17 -8.36
C GLU A 128 0.40 -16.12 -9.23
N ILE A 129 0.74 -16.17 -10.51
CA ILE A 129 0.17 -17.08 -11.48
C ILE A 129 1.31 -17.77 -12.22
N GLU A 130 1.01 -18.81 -12.98
CA GLU A 130 2.02 -19.40 -13.83
C GLU A 130 2.35 -18.41 -14.95
N PRO A 131 3.67 -18.18 -15.23
CA PRO A 131 4.03 -17.34 -16.37
C PRO A 131 3.49 -17.93 -17.67
N PRO A 132 3.17 -17.10 -18.67
CA PRO A 132 2.75 -17.63 -19.96
C PRO A 132 3.85 -18.51 -20.56
N ALA A 133 3.44 -19.53 -21.31
CA ALA A 133 4.36 -20.42 -22.02
C ALA A 133 5.20 -19.62 -23.00
N ALA A 134 6.50 -19.96 -23.04
CA ALA A 134 7.43 -19.28 -23.93
C ALA A 134 7.19 -19.69 -25.39
#